data_adf62f2a22fbd91459e42a871a453efc
#
_entry.id   adf62f2a22fbd91459e42a871a453efc
#
_cell.length_a   1.000
_cell.length_b   1.000
_cell.length_c   1.000
_cell.angle_alpha   90.00
_cell.angle_beta   90.00
_cell.angle_gamma   90.00
#
_symmetry.space_group_name_H-M   'P 1'
#
loop_
_entity.id
_entity.type
_entity.pdbx_description
1 polymer ?
#
loop_
_entity_poly.entity_id
_entity_poly.type
_entity_poly.pdbx_seq_one_letter_code
_entity_poly.pdbx_strand_id
1 'polypeptide(L)'
;DIFNKLPKPKEINLDKPFDIVVTGIGGTGVVTIGALIGMASHMENKGVSVLDQVGVAQKGGAVLSHIRVASTPEKIHSVKVGKTSADLILGCDMVVVTTSPVRELMNINSTHSIINDHETPVAGFVLDPDHSFGGKRIRQIIEKSSKETSFINAIKIATAMFGDSIGSNMFITGYALQKGLIPVLPETMEEAIKLNNIAVDMNLSAFRWGRMAAYDYSYVEKEAAPFMNNIEIDKDEYGINDIISDRKSFLENYQNKQYSDSYLTYVNKTIKKENTLEKGKEDLSIAVAKYLYKLMAYKDEYEVARLYTNGEFKEKLNNAFEGKLKLKFHVAPPLFSPKDPNTGKLKKITIGAWILPIFKMLSKFKFLRGTLLDPFGKTKERKMERF
;
A
#
# COMPACT_ATOMS: atom_id res chain seq x y z
N ASP A 1 -32.07 2.06 -5.33
CA ASP A 1 -30.61 2.23 -5.42
C ASP A 1 -30.20 3.31 -4.41
N ILE A 2 -29.27 2.98 -3.51
CA ILE A 2 -28.79 3.88 -2.43
C ILE A 2 -28.13 5.14 -3.01
N PHE A 3 -27.49 5.02 -4.18
CA PHE A 3 -26.77 6.11 -4.84
C PHE A 3 -27.69 7.19 -5.43
N ASN A 4 -28.97 6.87 -5.69
CA ASN A 4 -29.96 7.85 -6.17
C ASN A 4 -30.32 8.91 -5.12
N LYS A 5 -29.99 8.67 -3.85
CA LYS A 5 -30.22 9.60 -2.74
C LYS A 5 -29.09 10.60 -2.53
N LEU A 6 -27.99 10.47 -3.28
CA LEU A 6 -26.85 11.37 -3.14
C LEU A 6 -27.24 12.77 -3.63
N PRO A 7 -26.92 13.83 -2.86
CA PRO A 7 -27.12 15.19 -3.31
C PRO A 7 -26.25 15.48 -4.53
N LYS A 8 -26.68 16.38 -5.38
CA LYS A 8 -25.86 16.87 -6.49
C LYS A 8 -24.59 17.53 -5.92
N PRO A 9 -23.40 17.25 -6.50
CA PRO A 9 -22.17 17.95 -6.10
C PRO A 9 -22.31 19.45 -6.36
N LYS A 10 -21.56 20.24 -5.60
CA LYS A 10 -21.49 21.68 -5.82
C LYS A 10 -20.87 21.95 -7.20
N GLU A 11 -21.53 22.79 -7.99
CA GLU A 11 -20.98 23.23 -9.28
C GLU A 11 -19.75 24.12 -9.09
N ILE A 12 -18.77 23.91 -9.94
CA ILE A 12 -17.52 24.70 -9.98
C ILE A 12 -17.70 25.81 -11.04
N ASN A 13 -17.44 27.04 -10.64
CA ASN A 13 -17.37 28.14 -11.59
C ASN A 13 -16.06 28.06 -12.40
N LEU A 14 -16.19 28.06 -13.72
CA LEU A 14 -15.08 28.01 -14.68
C LEU A 14 -14.77 29.36 -15.35
N ASP A 15 -14.91 30.46 -14.60
CA ASP A 15 -14.46 31.80 -15.08
C ASP A 15 -12.96 31.81 -15.39
N LYS A 16 -12.19 31.03 -14.64
CA LYS A 16 -10.81 30.67 -14.92
C LYS A 16 -10.68 29.13 -15.01
N PRO A 17 -9.63 28.62 -15.66
CA PRO A 17 -9.36 27.19 -15.65
C PRO A 17 -9.27 26.62 -14.24
N PHE A 18 -9.86 25.46 -14.03
CA PHE A 18 -9.74 24.65 -12.80
C PHE A 18 -8.62 23.63 -12.98
N ASP A 19 -7.62 23.71 -12.14
CA ASP A 19 -6.36 22.99 -12.27
C ASP A 19 -6.30 21.78 -11.32
N ILE A 20 -6.28 20.59 -11.89
CA ILE A 20 -6.21 19.32 -11.16
C ILE A 20 -4.85 18.66 -11.41
N VAL A 21 -4.23 18.15 -10.37
CA VAL A 21 -3.03 17.30 -10.49
C VAL A 21 -3.33 15.95 -9.86
N VAL A 22 -3.33 14.90 -10.69
CA VAL A 22 -3.39 13.51 -10.21
C VAL A 22 -1.97 12.99 -10.10
N THR A 23 -1.65 12.37 -8.98
CA THR A 23 -0.29 11.91 -8.73
C THR A 23 -0.28 10.54 -8.05
N GLY A 24 0.75 9.76 -8.34
CA GLY A 24 0.94 8.45 -7.74
C GLY A 24 2.16 7.73 -8.27
N ILE A 25 2.40 6.53 -7.74
CA ILE A 25 3.45 5.64 -8.21
C ILE A 25 3.03 5.01 -9.54
N GLY A 26 3.96 4.84 -10.47
CA GLY A 26 3.72 4.21 -11.76
C GLY A 26 3.05 2.83 -11.63
N GLY A 27 1.96 2.65 -12.38
CA GLY A 27 1.11 1.46 -12.31
C GLY A 27 -0.12 1.59 -11.41
N THR A 28 -0.29 2.70 -10.70
CA THR A 28 -1.47 2.96 -9.84
C THR A 28 -2.66 3.60 -10.59
N GLY A 29 -2.63 3.71 -11.92
CA GLY A 29 -3.76 4.20 -12.73
C GLY A 29 -3.94 5.72 -12.79
N VAL A 30 -2.93 6.50 -12.42
CA VAL A 30 -2.93 7.99 -12.50
C VAL A 30 -3.37 8.49 -13.88
N VAL A 31 -2.77 7.96 -14.94
CA VAL A 31 -3.07 8.32 -16.34
C VAL A 31 -4.53 8.01 -16.69
N THR A 32 -5.08 6.92 -16.19
CA THR A 32 -6.49 6.56 -16.43
C THR A 32 -7.45 7.57 -15.84
N ILE A 33 -7.17 8.07 -14.63
CA ILE A 33 -8.00 9.13 -14.00
C ILE A 33 -7.97 10.39 -14.88
N GLY A 34 -6.77 10.81 -15.32
CA GLY A 34 -6.61 11.97 -16.21
C GLY A 34 -7.40 11.83 -17.51
N ALA A 35 -7.30 10.67 -18.16
CA ALA A 35 -8.03 10.38 -19.39
C ALA A 35 -9.55 10.41 -19.19
N LEU A 36 -10.08 9.85 -18.09
CA LEU A 36 -11.50 9.84 -17.80
C LEU A 36 -12.07 11.23 -17.51
N ILE A 37 -11.35 12.05 -16.71
CA ILE A 37 -11.73 13.45 -16.47
C ILE A 37 -11.69 14.25 -17.78
N GLY A 38 -10.66 14.04 -18.60
CA GLY A 38 -10.55 14.65 -19.91
C GLY A 38 -11.70 14.29 -20.83
N MET A 39 -12.05 13.01 -20.91
CA MET A 39 -13.17 12.51 -21.71
C MET A 39 -14.51 13.10 -21.23
N ALA A 40 -14.79 13.04 -19.94
CA ALA A 40 -16.01 13.59 -19.35
C ALA A 40 -16.13 15.10 -19.61
N SER A 41 -15.04 15.85 -19.45
CA SER A 41 -15.01 17.30 -19.74
C SER A 41 -15.32 17.59 -21.21
N HIS A 42 -14.74 16.81 -22.13
CA HIS A 42 -15.00 16.91 -23.56
C HIS A 42 -16.47 16.62 -23.92
N MET A 43 -17.07 15.58 -23.31
CA MET A 43 -18.49 15.24 -23.51
C MET A 43 -19.43 16.36 -23.05
N GLU A 44 -19.01 17.18 -22.09
CA GLU A 44 -19.73 18.37 -21.64
C GLU A 44 -19.41 19.65 -22.45
N ASN A 45 -18.73 19.53 -23.57
CA ASN A 45 -18.25 20.63 -24.41
C ASN A 45 -17.37 21.65 -23.66
N LYS A 46 -16.68 21.24 -22.63
CA LYS A 46 -15.70 22.05 -21.88
C LYS A 46 -14.33 22.01 -22.56
N GLY A 47 -13.56 23.08 -22.41
CA GLY A 47 -12.14 23.04 -22.73
C GLY A 47 -11.40 22.14 -21.75
N VAL A 48 -10.56 21.25 -22.26
CA VAL A 48 -9.75 20.39 -21.42
C VAL A 48 -8.36 20.15 -22.01
N SER A 49 -7.35 20.14 -21.15
CA SER A 49 -5.99 19.71 -21.49
C SER A 49 -5.53 18.68 -20.45
N VAL A 50 -4.95 17.58 -20.91
CA VAL A 50 -4.35 16.54 -20.08
C VAL A 50 -2.90 16.36 -20.50
N LEU A 51 -1.98 16.47 -19.54
CA LEU A 51 -0.55 16.25 -19.75
C LEU A 51 -0.02 15.26 -18.73
N ASP A 52 0.36 14.08 -19.19
CA ASP A 52 0.94 13.04 -18.36
C ASP A 52 2.47 13.13 -18.35
N GLN A 53 3.05 13.19 -17.16
CA GLN A 53 4.48 13.12 -16.91
C GLN A 53 4.80 11.78 -16.26
N VAL A 54 5.39 10.88 -17.02
CA VAL A 54 5.74 9.53 -16.55
C VAL A 54 7.25 9.46 -16.33
N GLY A 55 7.66 8.98 -15.15
CA GLY A 55 9.08 8.75 -14.86
C GLY A 55 9.66 7.64 -15.75
N VAL A 56 10.97 7.72 -16.04
CA VAL A 56 11.69 6.75 -16.89
C VAL A 56 11.79 5.34 -16.26
N ALA A 57 11.56 5.20 -14.95
CA ALA A 57 11.54 3.91 -14.27
C ALA A 57 10.25 3.14 -14.60
N GLN A 58 10.40 1.97 -15.24
CA GLN A 58 9.27 1.13 -15.68
C GLN A 58 8.35 0.63 -14.54
N LYS A 59 8.79 0.64 -13.28
CA LYS A 59 7.98 0.34 -12.08
C LYS A 59 8.44 1.21 -10.92
N GLY A 60 7.50 1.88 -10.25
CA GLY A 60 7.77 2.62 -9.02
C GLY A 60 8.27 4.06 -9.21
N GLY A 61 8.33 4.59 -10.44
CA GLY A 61 8.58 6.01 -10.69
C GLY A 61 7.35 6.87 -10.40
N ALA A 62 7.57 8.14 -10.03
CA ALA A 62 6.49 9.10 -9.85
C ALA A 62 5.79 9.39 -11.19
N VAL A 63 4.46 9.40 -11.17
CA VAL A 63 3.62 9.79 -12.31
C VAL A 63 2.75 10.97 -11.89
N LEU A 64 2.70 11.99 -12.73
CA LEU A 64 1.85 13.15 -12.55
C LEU A 64 1.01 13.36 -13.82
N SER A 65 -0.29 13.56 -13.63
CA SER A 65 -1.20 13.99 -14.70
C SER A 65 -1.71 15.39 -14.37
N HIS A 66 -1.34 16.36 -15.20
CA HIS A 66 -1.83 17.72 -15.12
C HIS A 66 -3.10 17.83 -15.96
N ILE A 67 -4.22 18.18 -15.34
CA ILE A 67 -5.51 18.32 -16.00
C ILE A 67 -5.99 19.75 -15.78
N ARG A 68 -6.31 20.43 -16.86
CA ARG A 68 -6.86 21.78 -16.84
C ARG A 68 -8.21 21.79 -17.51
N VAL A 69 -9.24 22.18 -16.78
CA VAL A 69 -10.61 22.25 -17.30
C VAL A 69 -11.09 23.69 -17.30
N ALA A 70 -11.62 24.14 -18.42
CA ALA A 70 -12.14 25.50 -18.58
C ALA A 70 -13.53 25.46 -19.22
N SER A 71 -14.26 26.58 -19.16
CA SER A 71 -15.58 26.67 -19.80
C SER A 71 -15.52 26.51 -21.33
N THR A 72 -14.40 26.89 -21.96
CA THR A 72 -14.16 26.72 -23.41
C THR A 72 -12.69 26.40 -23.67
N PRO A 73 -12.33 25.76 -24.82
CA PRO A 73 -10.94 25.43 -25.17
C PRO A 73 -10.02 26.67 -25.24
N GLU A 74 -10.56 27.81 -25.68
CA GLU A 74 -9.78 29.06 -25.89
C GLU A 74 -9.25 29.64 -24.57
N LYS A 75 -9.84 29.27 -23.44
CA LYS A 75 -9.37 29.69 -22.11
C LYS A 75 -8.17 28.90 -21.60
N ILE A 76 -7.75 27.84 -22.30
CA ILE A 76 -6.60 27.03 -21.89
C ILE A 76 -5.34 27.55 -22.64
N HIS A 77 -4.52 28.32 -21.93
CA HIS A 77 -3.31 28.90 -22.51
C HIS A 77 -2.03 28.11 -22.23
N SER A 78 -2.10 27.07 -21.42
CA SER A 78 -0.98 26.21 -21.05
C SER A 78 -1.50 24.80 -20.72
N VAL A 79 -0.71 23.79 -21.07
CA VAL A 79 -1.04 22.38 -20.78
C VAL A 79 -0.60 21.96 -19.37
N LYS A 80 0.40 22.65 -18.80
CA LYS A 80 0.96 22.34 -17.49
C LYS A 80 0.36 23.25 -16.42
N VAL A 81 -0.04 22.68 -15.30
CA VAL A 81 -0.44 23.43 -14.10
C VAL A 81 0.75 24.23 -13.59
N GLY A 82 0.56 25.52 -13.34
CA GLY A 82 1.60 26.42 -12.85
C GLY A 82 1.94 26.20 -11.37
N LYS A 83 3.05 26.81 -10.93
CA LYS A 83 3.41 26.81 -9.50
C LYS A 83 2.30 27.50 -8.70
N THR A 84 1.97 26.92 -7.54
CA THR A 84 0.95 27.41 -6.61
C THR A 84 -0.46 27.59 -7.21
N SER A 85 -0.74 26.90 -8.34
CA SER A 85 -1.99 27.07 -9.08
C SER A 85 -2.94 25.89 -9.00
N ALA A 86 -2.53 24.75 -8.43
CA ALA A 86 -3.40 23.59 -8.33
C ALA A 86 -4.61 23.88 -7.43
N ASP A 87 -5.83 23.67 -7.96
CA ASP A 87 -7.07 23.73 -7.19
C ASP A 87 -7.31 22.41 -6.46
N LEU A 88 -6.99 21.26 -7.11
CA LEU A 88 -7.09 19.94 -6.55
C LEU A 88 -5.79 19.13 -6.75
N ILE A 89 -5.31 18.51 -5.67
CA ILE A 89 -4.35 17.40 -5.71
C ILE A 89 -5.11 16.11 -5.40
N LEU A 90 -5.10 15.18 -6.34
CA LEU A 90 -5.66 13.85 -6.18
C LEU A 90 -4.50 12.84 -6.06
N GLY A 91 -4.15 12.48 -4.82
CA GLY A 91 -3.01 11.61 -4.52
C GLY A 91 -3.41 10.15 -4.44
N CYS A 92 -3.00 9.33 -5.42
CA CYS A 92 -3.18 7.87 -5.36
C CYS A 92 -2.25 7.22 -4.33
N ASP A 93 -1.22 7.95 -3.87
CA ASP A 93 -0.35 7.60 -2.74
C ASP A 93 0.17 8.87 -2.04
N MET A 94 0.64 8.71 -0.80
CA MET A 94 1.13 9.83 0.00
C MET A 94 2.56 10.27 -0.37
N VAL A 95 3.40 9.36 -0.88
CA VAL A 95 4.84 9.61 -1.05
C VAL A 95 5.09 10.58 -2.18
N VAL A 96 4.48 10.32 -3.34
CA VAL A 96 4.66 11.18 -4.52
C VAL A 96 4.11 12.59 -4.27
N VAL A 97 3.02 12.73 -3.50
CA VAL A 97 2.46 14.05 -3.14
C VAL A 97 3.48 14.92 -2.40
N THR A 98 4.35 14.33 -1.58
CA THR A 98 5.35 15.09 -0.80
C THR A 98 6.60 15.47 -1.60
N THR A 99 6.73 15.04 -2.83
CA THR A 99 7.88 15.40 -3.68
C THR A 99 7.86 16.89 -4.06
N SER A 100 9.04 17.49 -4.24
CA SER A 100 9.15 18.90 -4.64
C SER A 100 8.30 19.28 -5.86
N PRO A 101 8.30 18.49 -6.96
CA PRO A 101 7.52 18.83 -8.15
C PRO A 101 6.01 18.97 -7.87
N VAL A 102 5.45 18.16 -6.95
CA VAL A 102 4.03 18.25 -6.60
C VAL A 102 3.79 19.38 -5.62
N ARG A 103 4.60 19.50 -4.57
CA ARG A 103 4.44 20.54 -3.56
C ARG A 103 4.53 21.96 -4.11
N GLU A 104 5.37 22.17 -5.12
CA GLU A 104 5.49 23.46 -5.79
C GLU A 104 4.21 23.90 -6.52
N LEU A 105 3.31 22.95 -6.85
CA LEU A 105 2.02 23.24 -7.48
C LEU A 105 0.94 23.63 -6.47
N MET A 106 1.14 23.25 -5.18
CA MET A 106 0.17 23.46 -4.12
C MET A 106 0.20 24.87 -3.57
N ASN A 107 -0.95 25.33 -3.07
CA ASN A 107 -1.12 26.63 -2.41
C ASN A 107 -1.96 26.43 -1.14
N ILE A 108 -1.40 26.82 0.00
CA ILE A 108 -2.04 26.66 1.31
C ILE A 108 -3.39 27.41 1.42
N ASN A 109 -3.64 28.40 0.57
CA ASN A 109 -4.86 29.19 0.63
C ASN A 109 -5.97 28.71 -0.33
N SER A 110 -5.64 27.85 -1.31
CA SER A 110 -6.60 27.44 -2.34
C SER A 110 -6.64 25.95 -2.63
N THR A 111 -5.52 25.22 -2.55
CA THR A 111 -5.45 23.84 -2.97
C THR A 111 -6.20 22.92 -2.01
N HIS A 112 -7.13 22.12 -2.54
CA HIS A 112 -7.71 20.98 -1.85
C HIS A 112 -6.93 19.71 -2.16
N SER A 113 -6.72 18.83 -1.18
CA SER A 113 -6.00 17.58 -1.37
C SER A 113 -6.86 16.39 -0.92
N ILE A 114 -7.09 15.44 -1.82
CA ILE A 114 -7.74 14.16 -1.54
C ILE A 114 -6.68 13.08 -1.70
N ILE A 115 -6.31 12.42 -0.62
CA ILE A 115 -5.13 11.56 -0.58
C ILE A 115 -5.52 10.16 -0.13
N ASN A 116 -5.13 9.16 -0.91
CA ASN A 116 -5.15 7.78 -0.46
C ASN A 116 -4.02 7.59 0.57
N ASP A 117 -4.38 7.35 1.82
CA ASP A 117 -3.45 7.32 2.95
C ASP A 117 -2.90 5.93 3.26
N HIS A 118 -3.13 4.97 2.36
CA HIS A 118 -2.54 3.64 2.49
C HIS A 118 -1.01 3.72 2.38
N GLU A 119 -0.33 3.18 3.38
CA GLU A 119 1.14 3.12 3.41
C GLU A 119 1.64 2.04 2.45
N THR A 120 1.94 2.43 1.22
CA THR A 120 2.51 1.51 0.22
C THR A 120 4.04 1.56 0.30
N PRO A 121 4.72 0.42 0.60
CA PRO A 121 6.16 0.38 0.62
C PRO A 121 6.76 0.76 -0.73
N VAL A 122 7.60 1.79 -0.75
CA VAL A 122 8.35 2.23 -1.93
C VAL A 122 9.68 1.49 -2.04
N ALA A 123 10.38 1.62 -3.18
CA ALA A 123 11.65 0.93 -3.43
C ALA A 123 12.70 1.12 -2.32
N GLY A 124 12.67 2.23 -1.58
CA GLY A 124 13.53 2.48 -0.42
C GLY A 124 13.44 1.41 0.67
N PHE A 125 12.25 0.83 0.88
CA PHE A 125 12.07 -0.26 1.85
C PHE A 125 12.71 -1.59 1.42
N VAL A 126 12.98 -1.76 0.12
CA VAL A 126 13.72 -2.93 -0.37
C VAL A 126 15.21 -2.79 -0.10
N LEU A 127 15.70 -1.54 -0.12
CA LEU A 127 17.13 -1.22 0.11
C LEU A 127 17.44 -1.08 1.62
N ASP A 128 16.49 -0.59 2.39
CA ASP A 128 16.58 -0.39 3.84
C ASP A 128 15.32 -0.94 4.51
N PRO A 129 15.34 -2.19 5.01
CA PRO A 129 14.20 -2.83 5.68
C PRO A 129 13.76 -2.13 6.97
N ASP A 130 14.65 -1.32 7.56
CA ASP A 130 14.40 -0.55 8.80
C ASP A 130 13.91 0.88 8.49
N HIS A 131 13.74 1.22 7.22
CA HIS A 131 13.22 2.51 6.82
C HIS A 131 11.80 2.72 7.36
N SER A 132 11.61 3.74 8.19
CA SER A 132 10.29 4.13 8.67
C SER A 132 9.54 4.84 7.55
N PHE A 133 8.30 4.46 7.29
CA PHE A 133 7.46 5.15 6.31
C PHE A 133 7.27 6.63 6.67
N GLY A 134 7.27 6.95 7.97
CA GLY A 134 7.14 8.32 8.45
C GLY A 134 5.76 8.93 8.14
N GLY A 135 4.71 8.12 8.11
CA GLY A 135 3.36 8.52 7.72
C GLY A 135 2.85 9.77 8.41
N LYS A 136 3.10 9.94 9.71
CA LYS A 136 2.76 11.15 10.47
C LYS A 136 3.43 12.41 9.88
N ARG A 137 4.72 12.32 9.55
CA ARG A 137 5.47 13.43 8.95
C ARG A 137 4.98 13.77 7.55
N ILE A 138 4.69 12.74 6.76
CA ILE A 138 4.13 12.88 5.41
C ILE A 138 2.78 13.60 5.46
N ARG A 139 1.86 13.18 6.33
CA ARG A 139 0.56 13.84 6.54
C ARG A 139 0.73 15.31 6.91
N GLN A 140 1.59 15.62 7.88
CA GLN A 140 1.87 17.00 8.28
C GLN A 140 2.41 17.88 7.13
N ILE A 141 3.25 17.32 6.25
CA ILE A 141 3.76 18.05 5.08
C ILE A 141 2.63 18.39 4.12
N ILE A 142 1.73 17.44 3.84
CA ILE A 142 0.60 17.64 2.93
C ILE A 142 -0.38 18.67 3.51
N GLU A 143 -0.75 18.53 4.78
CA GLU A 143 -1.65 19.46 5.48
C GLU A 143 -1.13 20.89 5.48
N LYS A 144 0.17 21.08 5.71
CA LYS A 144 0.82 22.41 5.68
C LYS A 144 0.95 23.00 4.26
N SER A 145 0.77 22.21 3.23
CA SER A 145 0.85 22.65 1.84
C SER A 145 -0.53 22.87 1.20
N SER A 146 -1.61 22.47 1.87
CA SER A 146 -2.98 22.53 1.36
C SER A 146 -3.87 23.42 2.22
N LYS A 147 -4.91 23.97 1.61
CA LYS A 147 -6.01 24.64 2.32
C LYS A 147 -6.84 23.65 3.13
N GLU A 148 -7.13 22.51 2.53
CA GLU A 148 -7.91 21.43 3.12
C GLU A 148 -7.40 20.10 2.62
N THR A 149 -7.29 19.10 3.50
CA THR A 149 -6.83 17.77 3.15
C THR A 149 -7.79 16.73 3.68
N SER A 150 -8.19 15.78 2.83
CA SER A 150 -8.91 14.58 3.20
C SER A 150 -8.01 13.37 2.99
N PHE A 151 -7.74 12.63 4.05
CA PHE A 151 -7.04 11.35 3.98
C PHE A 151 -8.07 10.22 3.97
N ILE A 152 -7.95 9.31 3.01
CA ILE A 152 -8.91 8.25 2.78
C ILE A 152 -8.17 6.94 2.55
N ASN A 153 -8.44 5.89 3.32
CA ASN A 153 -7.87 4.58 3.06
C ASN A 153 -8.64 3.88 1.92
N ALA A 154 -8.52 4.45 0.71
CA ALA A 154 -9.25 3.99 -0.45
C ALA A 154 -8.83 2.56 -0.89
N ILE A 155 -7.56 2.20 -0.75
CA ILE A 155 -7.07 0.86 -1.07
C ILE A 155 -7.72 -0.18 -0.15
N LYS A 156 -7.78 0.07 1.16
CA LYS A 156 -8.40 -0.85 2.12
C LYS A 156 -9.88 -1.07 1.80
N ILE A 157 -10.62 0.02 1.55
CA ILE A 157 -12.04 -0.04 1.19
C ILE A 157 -12.24 -0.76 -0.15
N ALA A 158 -11.48 -0.39 -1.18
CA ALA A 158 -11.60 -0.99 -2.50
C ALA A 158 -11.27 -2.50 -2.49
N THR A 159 -10.21 -2.91 -1.80
CA THR A 159 -9.86 -4.32 -1.66
C THR A 159 -10.94 -5.09 -0.94
N ALA A 160 -11.53 -4.52 0.12
CA ALA A 160 -12.62 -5.15 0.86
C ALA A 160 -13.90 -5.31 0.01
N MET A 161 -14.31 -4.25 -0.68
CA MET A 161 -15.61 -4.22 -1.37
C MET A 161 -15.59 -4.78 -2.79
N PHE A 162 -14.45 -4.68 -3.49
CA PHE A 162 -14.34 -5.05 -4.92
C PHE A 162 -13.34 -6.18 -5.16
N GLY A 163 -12.60 -6.62 -4.13
CA GLY A 163 -11.57 -7.67 -4.26
C GLY A 163 -10.28 -7.23 -4.94
N ASP A 164 -10.16 -5.97 -5.36
CA ASP A 164 -8.98 -5.43 -6.04
C ASP A 164 -8.68 -3.99 -5.59
N SER A 165 -7.42 -3.73 -5.28
CA SER A 165 -6.93 -2.41 -4.89
C SER A 165 -7.03 -1.36 -6.00
N ILE A 166 -7.08 -1.77 -7.28
CA ILE A 166 -7.17 -0.86 -8.43
C ILE A 166 -8.45 -0.01 -8.40
N GLY A 167 -9.53 -0.52 -7.79
CA GLY A 167 -10.78 0.23 -7.58
C GLY A 167 -10.61 1.50 -6.74
N SER A 168 -9.51 1.61 -5.96
CA SER A 168 -9.20 2.79 -5.15
C SER A 168 -9.15 4.09 -5.98
N ASN A 169 -8.73 4.01 -7.23
CA ASN A 169 -8.62 5.18 -8.13
C ASN A 169 -9.98 5.78 -8.44
N MET A 170 -10.93 4.94 -8.84
CA MET A 170 -12.29 5.43 -9.11
C MET A 170 -12.99 5.82 -7.82
N PHE A 171 -12.67 5.16 -6.70
CA PHE A 171 -13.20 5.52 -5.40
C PHE A 171 -12.78 6.95 -4.99
N ILE A 172 -11.47 7.30 -5.02
CA ILE A 172 -11.02 8.67 -4.68
C ILE A 172 -11.49 9.70 -5.70
N THR A 173 -11.64 9.33 -6.99
CA THR A 173 -12.20 10.20 -8.01
C THR A 173 -13.67 10.50 -7.72
N GLY A 174 -14.46 9.49 -7.35
CA GLY A 174 -15.85 9.66 -6.93
C GLY A 174 -15.99 10.51 -5.68
N TYR A 175 -15.12 10.31 -4.71
CA TYR A 175 -15.06 11.13 -3.50
C TYR A 175 -14.78 12.61 -3.84
N ALA A 176 -13.76 12.88 -4.63
CA ALA A 176 -13.41 14.25 -5.05
C ALA A 176 -14.53 14.93 -5.84
N LEU A 177 -15.19 14.19 -6.74
CA LEU A 177 -16.30 14.70 -7.52
C LEU A 177 -17.48 15.08 -6.63
N GLN A 178 -17.87 14.23 -5.68
CA GLN A 178 -18.98 14.50 -4.77
C GLN A 178 -18.69 15.68 -3.83
N LYS A 179 -17.43 15.92 -3.48
CA LYS A 179 -16.99 17.12 -2.76
C LYS A 179 -17.06 18.40 -3.61
N GLY A 180 -17.42 18.31 -4.89
CA GLY A 180 -17.43 19.45 -5.82
C GLY A 180 -16.02 19.93 -6.17
N LEU A 181 -15.06 19.01 -6.33
CA LEU A 181 -13.66 19.30 -6.65
C LEU A 181 -13.24 18.78 -8.04
N ILE A 182 -14.18 18.22 -8.80
CA ILE A 182 -13.99 17.84 -10.21
C ILE A 182 -15.11 18.48 -11.02
N PRO A 183 -14.79 19.34 -12.02
CA PRO A 183 -15.78 20.15 -12.72
C PRO A 183 -16.51 19.39 -13.85
N VAL A 184 -17.05 18.22 -13.54
CA VAL A 184 -17.89 17.43 -14.45
C VAL A 184 -19.09 16.84 -13.70
N LEU A 185 -20.15 16.50 -14.41
CA LEU A 185 -21.32 15.87 -13.83
C LEU A 185 -21.05 14.39 -13.50
N PRO A 186 -21.64 13.86 -12.43
CA PRO A 186 -21.51 12.44 -12.09
C PRO A 186 -21.93 11.51 -13.23
N GLU A 187 -23.02 11.82 -13.91
CA GLU A 187 -23.57 11.04 -15.01
C GLU A 187 -22.59 10.99 -16.18
N THR A 188 -21.96 12.11 -16.50
CA THR A 188 -20.97 12.18 -17.58
C THR A 188 -19.70 11.42 -17.24
N MET A 189 -19.26 11.43 -15.97
CA MET A 189 -18.13 10.62 -15.52
C MET A 189 -18.47 9.12 -15.61
N GLU A 190 -19.68 8.69 -15.24
CA GLU A 190 -20.11 7.30 -15.41
C GLU A 190 -20.13 6.86 -16.88
N GLU A 191 -20.57 7.73 -17.80
CA GLU A 191 -20.48 7.45 -19.24
C GLU A 191 -19.03 7.36 -19.74
N ALA A 192 -18.14 8.22 -19.27
CA ALA A 192 -16.71 8.14 -19.60
C ALA A 192 -16.11 6.80 -19.12
N ILE A 193 -16.48 6.33 -17.92
CA ILE A 193 -16.05 5.01 -17.41
C ILE A 193 -16.55 3.88 -18.32
N LYS A 194 -17.80 3.94 -18.78
CA LYS A 194 -18.38 2.93 -19.70
C LYS A 194 -17.65 2.94 -21.05
N LEU A 195 -17.39 4.11 -21.60
CA LEU A 195 -16.70 4.28 -22.90
C LEU A 195 -15.24 3.78 -22.83
N ASN A 196 -14.57 3.93 -21.69
CA ASN A 196 -13.22 3.40 -21.49
C ASN A 196 -13.17 1.87 -21.54
N ASN A 197 -14.27 1.19 -21.30
CA ASN A 197 -14.50 -0.24 -21.47
C ASN A 197 -13.49 -1.16 -20.72
N ILE A 198 -12.93 -0.70 -19.60
CA ILE A 198 -12.02 -1.47 -18.76
C ILE A 198 -12.65 -1.69 -17.39
N ALA A 199 -12.89 -2.96 -17.00
CA ALA A 199 -13.46 -3.34 -15.71
C ALA A 199 -14.66 -2.45 -15.32
N VAL A 200 -15.60 -2.24 -16.25
CA VAL A 200 -16.65 -1.23 -16.19
C VAL A 200 -17.46 -1.33 -14.90
N ASP A 201 -17.97 -2.53 -14.56
CA ASP A 201 -18.83 -2.73 -13.39
C ASP A 201 -18.12 -2.39 -12.10
N MET A 202 -16.85 -2.82 -11.96
CA MET A 202 -16.02 -2.52 -10.80
C MET A 202 -15.75 -1.02 -10.69
N ASN A 203 -15.36 -0.37 -11.78
CA ASN A 203 -15.02 1.06 -11.79
C ASN A 203 -16.26 1.94 -11.54
N LEU A 204 -17.43 1.61 -12.09
CA LEU A 204 -18.67 2.28 -11.77
C LEU A 204 -19.07 2.12 -10.31
N SER A 205 -18.96 0.88 -9.79
CA SER A 205 -19.25 0.61 -8.39
C SER A 205 -18.31 1.40 -7.48
N ALA A 206 -17.02 1.34 -7.73
CA ALA A 206 -16.02 2.06 -6.96
C ALA A 206 -16.23 3.59 -6.99
N PHE A 207 -16.54 4.15 -8.14
CA PHE A 207 -16.86 5.57 -8.29
C PHE A 207 -18.08 5.98 -7.47
N ARG A 208 -19.17 5.20 -7.53
CA ARG A 208 -20.41 5.46 -6.79
C ARG A 208 -20.20 5.33 -5.28
N TRP A 209 -19.45 4.33 -4.83
CA TRP A 209 -19.09 4.17 -3.42
C TRP A 209 -18.14 5.27 -2.93
N GLY A 210 -17.26 5.77 -3.78
CA GLY A 210 -16.45 6.96 -3.48
C GLY A 210 -17.33 8.20 -3.28
N ARG A 211 -18.33 8.41 -4.11
CA ARG A 211 -19.32 9.49 -3.94
C ARG A 211 -20.08 9.33 -2.62
N MET A 212 -20.51 8.10 -2.30
CA MET A 212 -21.17 7.81 -1.03
C MET A 212 -20.27 8.10 0.16
N ALA A 213 -18.98 7.75 0.09
CA ALA A 213 -18.02 8.03 1.15
C ALA A 213 -17.80 9.53 1.40
N ALA A 214 -17.89 10.36 0.36
CA ALA A 214 -17.85 11.81 0.51
C ALA A 214 -19.10 12.39 1.17
N TYR A 215 -20.23 11.72 1.08
CA TYR A 215 -21.48 12.08 1.72
C TYR A 215 -21.59 11.51 3.14
N ASP A 216 -21.34 10.21 3.31
CA ASP A 216 -21.35 9.50 4.59
C ASP A 216 -20.24 8.44 4.62
N TYR A 217 -19.09 8.84 5.15
CA TYR A 217 -17.91 7.98 5.24
C TYR A 217 -18.14 6.80 6.21
N SER A 218 -18.82 7.06 7.33
CA SER A 218 -19.09 6.05 8.36
C SER A 218 -20.00 4.93 7.83
N TYR A 219 -20.96 5.27 6.97
CA TYR A 219 -21.79 4.29 6.31
C TYR A 219 -20.95 3.35 5.42
N VAL A 220 -20.04 3.91 4.62
CA VAL A 220 -19.18 3.11 3.73
C VAL A 220 -18.21 2.23 4.53
N GLU A 221 -17.63 2.72 5.62
CA GLU A 221 -16.80 1.90 6.51
C GLU A 221 -17.57 0.73 7.10
N LYS A 222 -18.82 0.96 7.52
CA LYS A 222 -19.72 -0.09 8.05
C LYS A 222 -20.03 -1.17 7.00
N GLU A 223 -20.32 -0.77 5.77
CA GLU A 223 -20.58 -1.70 4.66
C GLU A 223 -19.33 -2.49 4.27
N ALA A 224 -18.15 -1.88 4.34
CA ALA A 224 -16.87 -2.54 4.05
C ALA A 224 -16.38 -3.46 5.19
N ALA A 225 -16.74 -3.17 6.45
CA ALA A 225 -16.24 -3.86 7.65
C ALA A 225 -16.35 -5.39 7.62
N PRO A 226 -17.46 -6.02 7.15
CA PRO A 226 -17.57 -7.47 7.08
C PRO A 226 -16.49 -8.13 6.20
N PHE A 227 -16.03 -7.41 5.17
CA PHE A 227 -15.05 -7.88 4.21
C PHE A 227 -13.61 -7.50 4.61
N MET A 228 -13.44 -6.57 5.55
CA MET A 228 -12.13 -6.16 6.08
C MET A 228 -11.51 -7.18 7.02
N ASN A 229 -12.31 -8.06 7.64
CA ASN A 229 -11.84 -9.07 8.58
C ASN A 229 -10.93 -10.15 7.95
N ASN A 230 -10.86 -10.22 6.62
CA ASN A 230 -9.92 -11.07 5.88
C ASN A 230 -8.65 -10.34 5.43
N ILE A 231 -8.59 -9.02 5.60
CA ILE A 231 -7.40 -8.21 5.35
C ILE A 231 -6.62 -8.21 6.66
N GLU A 232 -5.37 -8.65 6.65
CA GLU A 232 -4.50 -8.66 7.82
C GLU A 232 -4.66 -7.33 8.58
N ILE A 233 -5.16 -7.41 9.83
CA ILE A 233 -5.27 -6.27 10.73
C ILE A 233 -3.87 -5.67 10.83
N ASP A 234 -3.73 -4.40 10.52
CA ASP A 234 -2.48 -3.67 10.70
C ASP A 234 -2.07 -3.83 12.16
N LYS A 235 -0.99 -4.59 12.41
CA LYS A 235 -0.56 -4.99 13.77
C LYS A 235 0.01 -3.81 14.57
N ASP A 236 -0.15 -2.58 14.10
CA ASP A 236 0.30 -1.38 14.80
C ASP A 236 -0.60 -0.94 15.98
N GLU A 237 -1.81 -1.51 16.10
CA GLU A 237 -2.72 -1.30 17.25
C GLU A 237 -2.50 -2.29 18.41
N TYR A 238 -1.60 -3.26 18.28
CA TYR A 238 -1.32 -4.21 19.38
C TYR A 238 -0.56 -3.53 20.52
N GLY A 239 -1.10 -3.62 21.71
CA GLY A 239 -0.38 -3.30 22.94
C GLY A 239 0.88 -4.15 23.10
N ILE A 240 1.84 -3.70 23.89
CA ILE A 240 3.13 -4.41 24.09
C ILE A 240 2.94 -5.89 24.47
N ASN A 241 1.92 -6.20 25.26
CA ASN A 241 1.64 -7.57 25.71
C ASN A 241 1.19 -8.48 24.56
N ASP A 242 0.41 -7.96 23.61
CA ASP A 242 -0.06 -8.70 22.45
C ASP A 242 1.11 -8.98 21.49
N ILE A 243 1.98 -7.97 21.29
CA ILE A 243 3.21 -8.11 20.52
C ILE A 243 4.10 -9.20 21.13
N ILE A 244 4.34 -9.16 22.44
CA ILE A 244 5.18 -10.12 23.13
C ILE A 244 4.60 -11.54 23.01
N SER A 245 3.30 -11.71 23.22
CA SER A 245 2.60 -12.99 23.16
C SER A 245 2.71 -13.62 21.76
N ASP A 246 2.42 -12.85 20.72
CA ASP A 246 2.52 -13.28 19.33
C ASP A 246 3.97 -13.68 18.95
N ARG A 247 4.95 -12.84 19.29
CA ARG A 247 6.37 -13.09 18.99
C ARG A 247 6.93 -14.29 19.77
N LYS A 248 6.54 -14.46 21.02
CA LYS A 248 6.89 -15.63 21.83
C LYS A 248 6.38 -16.91 21.16
N SER A 249 5.10 -16.97 20.83
CA SER A 249 4.48 -18.12 20.17
C SER A 249 5.17 -18.45 18.84
N PHE A 250 5.48 -17.43 18.06
CA PHE A 250 6.22 -17.63 16.80
C PHE A 250 7.62 -18.22 17.03
N LEU A 251 8.40 -17.66 17.97
CA LEU A 251 9.77 -18.12 18.27
C LEU A 251 9.81 -19.53 18.85
N GLU A 252 8.78 -19.93 19.59
CA GLU A 252 8.61 -21.30 20.06
C GLU A 252 8.42 -22.28 18.89
N ASN A 253 7.60 -21.88 17.92
CA ASN A 253 7.42 -22.64 16.68
C ASN A 253 8.64 -22.59 15.76
N TYR A 254 9.35 -21.46 15.74
CA TYR A 254 10.57 -21.24 14.93
C TYR A 254 11.70 -22.16 15.39
N GLN A 255 11.99 -22.21 16.70
CA GLN A 255 13.05 -23.04 17.26
C GLN A 255 12.51 -23.96 18.37
N ASN A 256 12.33 -23.44 19.57
CA ASN A 256 11.83 -24.15 20.74
C ASN A 256 11.48 -23.17 21.87
N LYS A 257 10.95 -23.69 23.00
CA LYS A 257 10.58 -22.91 24.17
C LYS A 257 11.75 -22.14 24.78
N GLN A 258 12.92 -22.75 24.91
CA GLN A 258 14.11 -22.11 25.49
C GLN A 258 14.51 -20.86 24.67
N TYR A 259 14.39 -20.93 23.35
CA TYR A 259 14.68 -19.82 22.46
C TYR A 259 13.69 -18.67 22.64
N SER A 260 12.40 -18.98 22.76
CA SER A 260 11.37 -17.98 23.03
C SER A 260 11.50 -17.36 24.43
N ASP A 261 11.93 -18.15 25.43
CA ASP A 261 12.15 -17.64 26.80
C ASP A 261 13.36 -16.69 26.87
N SER A 262 14.40 -16.90 26.04
CA SER A 262 15.52 -15.94 25.92
C SER A 262 15.05 -14.58 25.40
N TYR A 263 14.19 -14.56 24.38
CA TYR A 263 13.54 -13.36 23.89
C TYR A 263 12.80 -12.62 25.01
N LEU A 264 11.96 -13.34 25.75
CA LEU A 264 11.22 -12.75 26.88
C LEU A 264 12.13 -12.13 27.93
N THR A 265 13.25 -12.77 28.21
CA THR A 265 14.23 -12.28 29.20
C THR A 265 14.76 -10.90 28.80
N TYR A 266 15.13 -10.70 27.54
CA TYR A 266 15.61 -9.41 27.04
C TYR A 266 14.51 -8.34 27.03
N VAL A 267 13.33 -8.67 26.51
CA VAL A 267 12.21 -7.72 26.44
C VAL A 267 11.77 -7.30 27.85
N ASN A 268 11.61 -8.25 28.78
CA ASN A 268 11.23 -7.92 30.18
C ASN A 268 12.29 -7.09 30.89
N LYS A 269 13.58 -7.30 30.61
CA LYS A 269 14.66 -6.45 31.14
C LYS A 269 14.54 -5.00 30.62
N THR A 270 14.18 -4.85 29.34
CA THR A 270 13.97 -3.53 28.74
C THR A 270 12.77 -2.83 29.37
N ILE A 271 11.63 -3.50 29.49
CA ILE A 271 10.42 -2.97 30.16
C ILE A 271 10.72 -2.45 31.55
N LYS A 272 11.42 -3.28 32.36
CA LYS A 272 11.83 -2.87 33.72
C LYS A 272 12.71 -1.63 33.69
N LYS A 273 13.64 -1.56 32.76
CA LYS A 273 14.56 -0.40 32.65
C LYS A 273 13.86 0.86 32.20
N GLU A 274 12.99 0.77 31.19
CA GLU A 274 12.22 1.89 30.68
C GLU A 274 11.29 2.46 31.75
N ASN A 275 10.59 1.61 32.49
CA ASN A 275 9.73 2.03 33.60
C ASN A 275 10.50 2.72 34.75
N THR A 276 11.81 2.47 34.89
CA THR A 276 12.62 3.19 35.88
C THR A 276 13.08 4.56 35.37
N LEU A 277 13.16 4.76 34.04
CA LEU A 277 13.60 6.01 33.43
C LEU A 277 12.43 6.96 33.18
N GLU A 278 11.33 6.45 32.60
CA GLU A 278 10.10 7.20 32.31
C GLU A 278 8.88 6.32 32.56
N LYS A 279 8.18 6.59 33.67
CA LYS A 279 7.04 5.78 34.09
C LYS A 279 5.87 5.92 33.10
N GLY A 280 5.40 4.79 32.53
CA GLY A 280 4.23 4.75 31.65
C GLY A 280 4.54 4.94 30.15
N LYS A 281 5.82 5.06 29.76
CA LYS A 281 6.22 4.96 28.35
C LYS A 281 6.61 3.53 28.01
N GLU A 282 6.29 3.11 26.78
CA GLU A 282 6.55 1.76 26.26
C GLU A 282 7.25 1.78 24.88
N ASP A 283 7.66 2.94 24.40
CA ASP A 283 8.20 3.09 23.03
C ASP A 283 9.48 2.27 22.81
N LEU A 284 10.42 2.31 23.77
CA LEU A 284 11.64 1.52 23.71
C LEU A 284 11.35 0.02 23.83
N SER A 285 10.45 -0.36 24.72
CA SER A 285 10.08 -1.76 24.93
C SER A 285 9.38 -2.35 23.71
N ILE A 286 8.49 -1.59 23.09
CA ILE A 286 7.83 -1.96 21.82
C ILE A 286 8.87 -2.10 20.70
N ALA A 287 9.79 -1.15 20.58
CA ALA A 287 10.85 -1.22 19.59
C ALA A 287 11.72 -2.47 19.79
N VAL A 288 12.16 -2.73 21.02
CA VAL A 288 12.97 -3.94 21.33
C VAL A 288 12.16 -5.21 21.07
N ALA A 289 10.88 -5.27 21.46
CA ALA A 289 10.04 -6.43 21.19
C ALA A 289 9.89 -6.71 19.68
N LYS A 290 9.72 -5.67 18.87
CA LYS A 290 9.59 -5.78 17.41
C LYS A 290 10.91 -6.16 16.72
N TYR A 291 12.01 -5.48 17.05
CA TYR A 291 13.27 -5.62 16.31
C TYR A 291 14.14 -6.79 16.79
N LEU A 292 14.19 -7.09 18.09
CA LEU A 292 14.85 -8.28 18.59
C LEU A 292 14.25 -9.55 17.99
N TYR A 293 12.91 -9.61 17.90
CA TYR A 293 12.23 -10.70 17.21
C TYR A 293 12.71 -10.87 15.75
N LYS A 294 12.82 -9.77 14.99
CA LYS A 294 13.30 -9.81 13.60
C LYS A 294 14.73 -10.38 13.49
N LEU A 295 15.59 -10.01 14.42
CA LEU A 295 16.96 -10.53 14.48
C LEU A 295 16.99 -12.01 14.86
N MET A 296 16.12 -12.44 15.77
CA MET A 296 16.06 -13.83 16.24
C MET A 296 15.37 -14.77 15.22
N ALA A 297 14.40 -14.27 14.44
CA ALA A 297 13.59 -15.06 13.51
C ALA A 297 13.94 -14.80 12.05
N TYR A 298 15.24 -14.84 11.70
CA TYR A 298 15.64 -14.67 10.31
C TYR A 298 15.17 -15.85 9.43
N LYS A 299 14.96 -15.59 8.16
CA LYS A 299 14.37 -16.52 7.19
C LYS A 299 15.43 -17.47 6.62
N ASP A 300 15.61 -18.61 7.25
CA ASP A 300 16.47 -19.70 6.75
C ASP A 300 15.67 -20.80 6.03
N GLU A 301 16.36 -21.83 5.56
CA GLU A 301 15.81 -22.94 4.80
C GLU A 301 14.81 -23.76 5.63
N TYR A 302 15.06 -23.93 6.93
CA TYR A 302 14.17 -24.63 7.85
C TYR A 302 12.88 -23.84 8.06
N GLU A 303 12.98 -22.54 8.22
CA GLU A 303 11.83 -21.67 8.40
C GLU A 303 10.99 -21.55 7.13
N VAL A 304 11.64 -21.40 5.96
CA VAL A 304 10.93 -21.45 4.67
C VAL A 304 10.15 -22.75 4.52
N ALA A 305 10.78 -23.87 4.85
CA ALA A 305 10.14 -25.19 4.78
C ALA A 305 8.95 -25.30 5.76
N ARG A 306 9.10 -24.77 6.99
CA ARG A 306 8.03 -24.73 7.98
C ARG A 306 6.83 -23.90 7.51
N LEU A 307 7.07 -22.69 7.04
CA LEU A 307 6.02 -21.76 6.59
C LEU A 307 5.18 -22.33 5.44
N TYR A 308 5.78 -23.11 4.55
CA TYR A 308 5.02 -23.77 3.47
C TYR A 308 4.30 -25.04 3.91
N THR A 309 4.59 -25.58 5.10
CA THR A 309 4.10 -26.90 5.52
C THR A 309 3.37 -26.93 6.86
N ASN A 310 3.25 -25.78 7.55
CA ASN A 310 2.56 -25.68 8.84
C ASN A 310 1.01 -25.73 8.76
N GLY A 311 0.45 -25.77 7.56
CA GLY A 311 -1.00 -25.80 7.32
C GLY A 311 -1.58 -24.44 6.91
N GLU A 312 -1.13 -23.34 7.49
CA GLU A 312 -1.63 -21.98 7.21
C GLU A 312 -1.51 -21.59 5.74
N PHE A 313 -0.36 -21.93 5.10
CA PHE A 313 -0.16 -21.67 3.67
C PHE A 313 -1.21 -22.35 2.81
N LYS A 314 -1.52 -23.62 3.09
CA LYS A 314 -2.53 -24.38 2.35
C LYS A 314 -3.94 -23.82 2.60
N GLU A 315 -4.24 -23.45 3.82
CA GLU A 315 -5.50 -22.83 4.19
C GLU A 315 -5.71 -21.48 3.48
N LYS A 316 -4.70 -20.60 3.51
CA LYS A 316 -4.73 -19.32 2.78
C LYS A 316 -4.93 -19.52 1.27
N LEU A 317 -4.29 -20.53 0.66
CA LEU A 317 -4.50 -20.86 -0.75
C LEU A 317 -5.92 -21.34 -1.04
N ASN A 318 -6.46 -22.23 -0.22
CA ASN A 318 -7.82 -22.74 -0.42
C ASN A 318 -8.89 -21.68 -0.21
N ASN A 319 -8.62 -20.70 0.65
CA ASN A 319 -9.54 -19.57 0.87
C ASN A 319 -9.45 -18.49 -0.21
N ALA A 320 -8.29 -18.37 -0.87
CA ALA A 320 -8.05 -17.33 -1.88
C ALA A 320 -8.38 -17.77 -3.32
N PHE A 321 -8.42 -19.07 -3.59
CA PHE A 321 -8.58 -19.60 -4.95
C PHE A 321 -9.52 -20.81 -4.96
N GLU A 322 -10.37 -20.88 -5.98
CA GLU A 322 -11.21 -22.04 -6.29
C GLU A 322 -10.58 -22.89 -7.40
N GLY A 323 -10.80 -24.21 -7.35
CA GLY A 323 -10.37 -25.16 -8.37
C GLY A 323 -9.00 -25.82 -8.14
N LYS A 324 -8.44 -26.44 -9.20
CA LYS A 324 -7.16 -27.17 -9.12
C LYS A 324 -5.99 -26.22 -9.24
N LEU A 325 -5.23 -26.03 -8.18
CA LEU A 325 -4.05 -25.16 -8.16
C LEU A 325 -2.78 -25.92 -8.62
N LYS A 326 -1.96 -25.26 -9.44
CA LYS A 326 -0.63 -25.73 -9.82
C LYS A 326 0.43 -24.84 -9.17
N LEU A 327 1.06 -25.35 -8.10
CA LEU A 327 2.07 -24.62 -7.35
C LEU A 327 3.44 -24.73 -7.99
N LYS A 328 4.17 -23.62 -8.07
CA LYS A 328 5.59 -23.54 -8.44
C LYS A 328 6.32 -22.73 -7.37
N PHE A 329 7.42 -23.29 -6.87
CA PHE A 329 8.27 -22.65 -5.86
C PHE A 329 9.53 -22.11 -6.51
N HIS A 330 9.81 -20.82 -6.30
CA HIS A 330 11.03 -20.15 -6.76
C HIS A 330 11.99 -20.01 -5.59
N VAL A 331 12.94 -20.92 -5.47
CA VAL A 331 13.89 -21.02 -4.35
C VAL A 331 15.33 -20.85 -4.85
N ALA A 332 16.21 -20.36 -3.99
CA ALA A 332 17.63 -20.21 -4.29
C ALA A 332 18.46 -20.80 -3.14
N PRO A 333 18.40 -22.15 -2.93
CA PRO A 333 19.17 -22.78 -1.86
C PRO A 333 20.67 -22.58 -2.10
N PRO A 334 21.42 -22.09 -1.09
CA PRO A 334 22.84 -21.73 -1.24
C PRO A 334 23.74 -22.88 -1.71
N LEU A 335 23.36 -24.11 -1.39
CA LEU A 335 24.14 -25.31 -1.75
C LEU A 335 23.97 -25.75 -3.23
N PHE A 336 22.83 -25.40 -3.87
CA PHE A 336 22.45 -25.97 -5.19
C PHE A 336 22.18 -24.89 -6.24
N SER A 337 22.07 -23.63 -5.88
CA SER A 337 21.76 -22.56 -6.82
C SER A 337 23.03 -22.03 -7.49
N PRO A 338 23.07 -21.96 -8.83
CA PRO A 338 24.19 -21.34 -9.53
C PRO A 338 24.21 -19.83 -9.24
N LYS A 339 25.42 -19.26 -9.17
CA LYS A 339 25.60 -17.81 -9.04
C LYS A 339 25.48 -17.15 -10.42
N ASP A 340 24.88 -15.99 -10.45
CA ASP A 340 24.88 -15.14 -11.62
C ASP A 340 26.27 -14.53 -11.81
N PRO A 341 26.93 -14.70 -12.96
CA PRO A 341 28.31 -14.24 -13.18
C PRO A 341 28.45 -12.72 -13.11
N ASN A 342 27.38 -11.96 -13.42
CA ASN A 342 27.42 -10.51 -13.47
C ASN A 342 27.11 -9.85 -12.12
N THR A 343 26.21 -10.46 -11.31
CA THR A 343 25.74 -9.87 -10.05
C THR A 343 26.23 -10.60 -8.82
N GLY A 344 26.85 -11.79 -8.97
CA GLY A 344 27.26 -12.67 -7.87
C GLY A 344 26.10 -13.27 -7.05
N LYS A 345 24.83 -12.92 -7.36
CA LYS A 345 23.65 -13.38 -6.64
C LYS A 345 23.27 -14.81 -7.07
N LEU A 346 22.68 -15.55 -6.16
CA LEU A 346 22.15 -16.89 -6.43
C LEU A 346 20.96 -16.82 -7.40
N LYS A 347 20.98 -17.62 -8.47
CA LYS A 347 19.84 -17.74 -9.39
C LYS A 347 18.73 -18.55 -8.74
N LYS A 348 17.48 -18.10 -8.88
CA LYS A 348 16.31 -18.84 -8.41
C LYS A 348 16.04 -20.05 -9.32
N ILE A 349 15.79 -21.20 -8.69
CA ILE A 349 15.39 -22.45 -9.36
C ILE A 349 13.89 -22.61 -9.16
N THR A 350 13.18 -22.96 -10.24
CA THR A 350 11.74 -23.22 -10.19
C THR A 350 11.47 -24.69 -9.96
N ILE A 351 10.78 -25.02 -8.89
CA ILE A 351 10.47 -26.41 -8.47
C ILE A 351 8.95 -26.57 -8.34
N GLY A 352 8.41 -27.73 -8.73
CA GLY A 352 6.99 -28.03 -8.63
C GLY A 352 6.56 -28.41 -7.20
N ALA A 353 5.25 -28.65 -7.03
CA ALA A 353 4.63 -28.99 -5.74
C ALA A 353 5.17 -30.26 -5.08
N TRP A 354 5.86 -31.14 -5.82
CA TRP A 354 6.50 -32.35 -5.31
C TRP A 354 7.56 -32.06 -4.22
N ILE A 355 8.04 -30.82 -4.10
CA ILE A 355 9.00 -30.40 -3.06
C ILE A 355 8.36 -30.35 -1.65
N LEU A 356 7.04 -30.25 -1.52
CA LEU A 356 6.37 -30.09 -0.24
C LEU A 356 6.66 -31.21 0.78
N PRO A 357 6.68 -32.50 0.41
CA PRO A 357 7.10 -33.55 1.35
C PRO A 357 8.53 -33.38 1.86
N ILE A 358 9.45 -32.87 0.98
CA ILE A 358 10.83 -32.59 1.36
C ILE A 358 10.88 -31.40 2.33
N PHE A 359 10.09 -30.34 2.09
CA PHE A 359 9.96 -29.22 3.02
C PHE A 359 9.39 -29.69 4.37
N LYS A 360 8.40 -30.57 4.37
CA LYS A 360 7.85 -31.14 5.62
C LYS A 360 8.90 -31.94 6.41
N MET A 361 9.77 -32.65 5.73
CA MET A 361 10.90 -33.32 6.36
C MET A 361 11.93 -32.30 6.85
N LEU A 362 12.33 -31.34 6.03
CA LEU A 362 13.33 -30.33 6.35
C LEU A 362 12.91 -29.48 7.57
N SER A 363 11.65 -29.10 7.67
CA SER A 363 11.13 -28.31 8.81
C SER A 363 11.32 -29.00 10.16
N LYS A 364 11.35 -30.34 10.19
CA LYS A 364 11.61 -31.13 11.43
C LYS A 364 13.08 -31.06 11.87
N PHE A 365 14.00 -30.74 10.97
CA PHE A 365 15.43 -30.62 11.27
C PHE A 365 15.83 -29.23 11.78
N LYS A 366 14.86 -28.37 12.13
CA LYS A 366 15.12 -27.06 12.72
C LYS A 366 16.01 -27.07 13.96
N PHE A 367 16.08 -28.20 14.69
CA PHE A 367 16.97 -28.38 15.83
C PHE A 367 18.46 -28.37 15.49
N LEU A 368 18.81 -28.59 14.23
CA LEU A 368 20.19 -28.49 13.74
C LEU A 368 20.67 -27.05 13.59
N ARG A 369 19.71 -26.09 13.55
CA ARG A 369 20.02 -24.67 13.39
C ARG A 369 21.03 -24.20 14.42
N GLY A 370 22.15 -23.65 13.94
CA GLY A 370 23.21 -23.14 14.81
C GLY A 370 24.17 -24.18 15.38
N THR A 371 23.96 -25.48 15.10
CA THR A 371 24.88 -26.53 15.51
C THR A 371 26.01 -26.74 14.48
N LEU A 372 27.02 -27.49 14.85
CA LEU A 372 28.12 -27.88 13.92
C LEU A 372 27.63 -28.72 12.73
N LEU A 373 26.51 -29.42 12.91
CA LEU A 373 25.88 -30.26 11.88
C LEU A 373 24.92 -29.49 10.98
N ASP A 374 24.74 -28.18 11.17
CA ASP A 374 23.87 -27.37 10.33
C ASP A 374 24.52 -27.14 8.94
N PRO A 375 23.96 -27.73 7.86
CA PRO A 375 24.52 -27.60 6.53
C PRO A 375 24.37 -26.19 5.94
N PHE A 376 23.36 -25.42 6.40
CA PHE A 376 23.05 -24.10 5.89
C PHE A 376 23.77 -22.97 6.65
N GLY A 377 24.31 -23.25 7.84
CA GLY A 377 24.96 -22.28 8.72
C GLY A 377 26.39 -21.90 8.36
N LYS A 378 26.96 -22.44 7.27
CA LYS A 378 28.39 -22.32 6.96
C LYS A 378 28.77 -21.07 6.14
N THR A 379 27.81 -20.39 5.51
CA THR A 379 28.08 -19.17 4.72
C THR A 379 28.44 -17.97 5.62
N LYS A 380 29.20 -17.00 5.08
CA LYS A 380 29.55 -15.77 5.84
C LYS A 380 28.30 -15.00 6.26
N GLU A 381 27.30 -14.90 5.37
CA GLU A 381 26.02 -14.23 5.63
C GLU A 381 25.28 -14.88 6.81
N ARG A 382 25.16 -16.22 6.82
CA ARG A 382 24.51 -16.94 7.92
C ARG A 382 25.25 -16.81 9.24
N LYS A 383 26.56 -16.73 9.21
CA LYS A 383 27.34 -16.47 10.42
C LYS A 383 27.10 -15.06 10.98
N MET A 384 26.95 -14.05 10.11
CA MET A 384 26.65 -12.69 10.53
C MET A 384 25.22 -12.55 11.07
N GLU A 385 24.24 -13.23 10.45
CA GLU A 385 22.85 -13.23 10.92
C GLU A 385 22.64 -13.90 12.28
N ARG A 386 23.60 -14.75 12.71
CA ARG A 386 23.54 -15.49 13.99
C ARG A 386 24.35 -14.84 15.11
N PHE A 387 25.09 -13.81 14.81
CA PHE A 387 25.91 -13.10 15.77
C PHE A 387 25.10 -12.04 16.52
#